data_c430890f1b7a04dc9b63da43fc6e7d80
#
_entry.id   c430890f1b7a04dc9b63da43fc6e7d80
#
_cell.length_a   1.000
_cell.length_b   1.000
_cell.length_c   1.000
_cell.angle_alpha   90.00
_cell.angle_beta   90.00
_cell.angle_gamma   90.00
#
_symmetry.space_group_name_H-M   'P 1'
#
loop_
_entity.id
_entity.type
_entity.pdbx_description
1 polymer ?
#
loop_
_entity_poly.entity_id
_entity_poly.type
_entity_poly.pdbx_seq_one_letter_code
_entity_poly.pdbx_strand_id
1 'polypeptide(L)'
;MSRKKRLAVFASGTGSNFEAIVTACEQGKIPAETVALVCDKPSARVVERASRHGVKSFTFDPKSFASKVEMETVIADFLDENGVDLVCLAGYMRIISDTLLSRYDGKIINIHPSLLPAFPGARAVEQAME
;
A
#
# COMPACT_ATOMS: atom_id res chain seq x y z
N MET A 1 16.70 -18.78 6.34
CA MET A 1 15.44 -18.54 5.62
C MET A 1 15.12 -17.07 5.61
N SER A 2 14.92 -16.51 4.45
CA SER A 2 14.61 -15.09 4.35
C SER A 2 13.12 -14.85 4.61
N ARG A 3 12.86 -13.79 5.33
CA ARG A 3 11.49 -13.31 5.59
C ARG A 3 10.89 -12.75 4.29
N LYS A 4 9.60 -12.98 4.07
CA LYS A 4 8.90 -12.33 2.97
C LYS A 4 8.91 -10.83 3.15
N LYS A 5 8.98 -10.08 2.06
CA LYS A 5 8.80 -8.63 2.10
C LYS A 5 7.39 -8.30 2.60
N ARG A 6 7.29 -7.28 3.42
CA ARG A 6 6.02 -6.85 4.01
C ARG A 6 5.55 -5.61 3.29
N LEU A 7 4.39 -5.72 2.65
CA LEU A 7 3.83 -4.66 1.82
C LEU A 7 2.74 -3.89 2.55
N ALA A 8 2.73 -2.59 2.37
CA ALA A 8 1.55 -1.77 2.63
C ALA A 8 1.00 -1.30 1.29
N VAL A 9 -0.31 -1.31 1.14
CA VAL A 9 -0.98 -0.80 -0.05
C VAL A 9 -1.71 0.48 0.31
N PHE A 10 -1.51 1.52 -0.48
CA PHE A 10 -2.21 2.79 -0.34
C PHE A 10 -3.29 2.84 -1.41
N ALA A 11 -4.53 3.07 -1.02
CA ALA A 11 -5.66 3.12 -1.94
C ALA A 11 -6.71 4.10 -1.44
N SER A 12 -7.53 4.64 -2.35
CA SER A 12 -8.54 5.63 -2.00
C SER A 12 -9.97 5.21 -2.31
N GLY A 13 -10.18 4.18 -3.12
CA GLY A 13 -11.49 3.87 -3.67
C GLY A 13 -11.94 2.43 -3.47
N THR A 14 -12.32 1.79 -4.57
CA THR A 14 -12.92 0.45 -4.54
C THR A 14 -11.96 -0.64 -4.10
N GLY A 15 -10.65 -0.46 -4.37
CA GLY A 15 -9.65 -1.42 -3.96
C GLY A 15 -9.50 -2.62 -4.87
N SER A 16 -9.91 -2.52 -6.14
CA SER A 16 -9.72 -3.64 -7.07
C SER A 16 -8.24 -3.97 -7.23
N ASN A 17 -7.37 -2.97 -7.27
CA ASN A 17 -5.93 -3.20 -7.33
C ASN A 17 -5.38 -3.77 -6.02
N PHE A 18 -5.90 -3.31 -4.89
CA PHE A 18 -5.56 -3.90 -3.59
C PHE A 18 -5.92 -5.38 -3.57
N GLU A 19 -7.14 -5.70 -4.01
CA GLU A 19 -7.61 -7.09 -4.07
C GLU A 19 -6.68 -7.95 -4.94
N ALA A 20 -6.28 -7.44 -6.10
CA ALA A 20 -5.38 -8.15 -6.99
C ALA A 20 -4.01 -8.40 -6.35
N ILE A 21 -3.49 -7.41 -5.65
CA ILE A 21 -2.18 -7.51 -4.99
C ILE A 21 -2.24 -8.51 -3.84
N VAL A 22 -3.22 -8.40 -2.96
CA VAL A 22 -3.31 -9.27 -1.78
C VAL A 22 -3.56 -10.72 -2.21
N THR A 23 -4.41 -10.93 -3.23
CA THR A 23 -4.66 -12.26 -3.76
C THR A 23 -3.41 -12.87 -4.38
N ALA A 24 -2.66 -12.09 -5.15
CA ALA A 24 -1.41 -12.57 -5.75
C ALA A 24 -0.38 -12.95 -4.68
N CYS A 25 -0.32 -12.19 -3.58
CA CYS A 25 0.54 -12.55 -2.46
C CYS A 25 0.09 -13.85 -1.80
N GLU A 26 -1.21 -14.02 -1.59
CA GLU A 26 -1.77 -15.22 -0.98
C GLU A 26 -1.54 -16.46 -1.83
N GLN A 27 -1.56 -16.30 -3.15
CA GLN A 27 -1.34 -17.39 -4.09
C GLN A 27 0.14 -17.67 -4.35
N GLY A 28 1.03 -16.89 -3.74
CA GLY A 28 2.47 -17.07 -3.94
C GLY A 28 3.00 -16.52 -5.25
N LYS A 29 2.18 -15.79 -6.02
CA LYS A 29 2.62 -15.18 -7.28
C LYS A 29 3.52 -13.97 -7.05
N ILE A 30 3.32 -13.27 -5.93
CA ILE A 30 4.21 -12.21 -5.46
C ILE A 30 4.86 -12.74 -4.19
N PRO A 31 6.21 -12.76 -4.10
CA PRO A 31 6.90 -13.29 -2.92
C PRO A 31 6.91 -12.27 -1.78
N ALA A 32 5.74 -11.89 -1.33
CA ALA A 32 5.55 -10.86 -0.32
C ALA A 32 4.26 -11.12 0.45
N GLU A 33 4.09 -10.37 1.52
CA GLU A 33 2.91 -10.45 2.37
C GLU A 33 2.29 -9.05 2.48
N THR A 34 0.99 -8.91 2.21
CA THR A 34 0.30 -7.64 2.40
C THR A 34 -0.11 -7.52 3.86
N VAL A 35 0.51 -6.60 4.59
CA VAL A 35 0.32 -6.47 6.03
C VAL A 35 -0.51 -5.27 6.43
N ALA A 36 -0.65 -4.28 5.55
CA ALA A 36 -1.35 -3.04 5.90
C ALA A 36 -1.99 -2.40 4.69
N LEU A 37 -3.10 -1.72 4.95
CA LEU A 37 -3.76 -0.81 4.01
C LEU A 37 -3.70 0.58 4.59
N VAL A 38 -3.36 1.58 3.78
CA VAL A 38 -3.50 3.00 4.14
C VAL A 38 -4.53 3.60 3.20
N CYS A 39 -5.59 4.18 3.77
CA CYS A 39 -6.72 4.70 2.99
C CYS A 39 -7.16 6.05 3.53
N ASP A 40 -7.28 7.03 2.64
CA ASP A 40 -7.66 8.40 2.98
C ASP A 40 -9.18 8.63 3.02
N LYS A 41 -9.96 7.55 2.97
CA LYS A 41 -11.42 7.60 3.04
C LYS A 41 -11.92 6.43 3.88
N PRO A 42 -12.27 6.67 5.15
CA PRO A 42 -12.69 5.57 6.04
C PRO A 42 -13.88 4.75 5.53
N SER A 43 -14.74 5.34 4.68
CA SER A 43 -15.90 4.66 4.14
C SER A 43 -15.64 3.95 2.81
N ALA A 44 -14.42 3.98 2.30
CA ALA A 44 -14.11 3.37 1.00
C ALA A 44 -14.25 1.85 1.04
N ARG A 45 -14.64 1.26 -0.09
CA ARG A 45 -14.81 -0.20 -0.19
C ARG A 45 -13.53 -0.97 0.06
N VAL A 46 -12.38 -0.38 -0.23
CA VAL A 46 -11.10 -1.04 -0.02
C VAL A 46 -10.90 -1.43 1.45
N VAL A 47 -11.45 -0.67 2.37
CA VAL A 47 -11.37 -0.96 3.81
C VAL A 47 -12.05 -2.28 4.13
N GLU A 48 -13.22 -2.53 3.53
CA GLU A 48 -13.93 -3.80 3.69
C GLU A 48 -13.14 -4.96 3.10
N ARG A 49 -12.52 -4.75 1.94
CA ARG A 49 -11.68 -5.77 1.32
C ARG A 49 -10.50 -6.15 2.21
N ALA A 50 -9.85 -5.15 2.81
CA ALA A 50 -8.75 -5.39 3.74
C ALA A 50 -9.21 -6.23 4.93
N SER A 51 -10.37 -5.91 5.48
CA SER A 51 -10.95 -6.67 6.59
C SER A 51 -11.16 -8.13 6.22
N ARG A 52 -11.69 -8.39 5.03
CA ARG A 52 -11.93 -9.77 4.58
C ARG A 52 -10.66 -10.58 4.42
N HIS A 53 -9.55 -9.93 4.12
CA HIS A 53 -8.25 -10.60 3.98
C HIS A 53 -7.43 -10.59 5.26
N GLY A 54 -7.97 -10.08 6.35
CA GLY A 54 -7.23 -9.98 7.61
C GLY A 54 -6.10 -8.98 7.58
N VAL A 55 -6.18 -7.98 6.69
CA VAL A 55 -5.17 -6.93 6.56
C VAL A 55 -5.54 -5.75 7.44
N LYS A 56 -4.57 -5.28 8.22
CA LYS A 56 -4.77 -4.14 9.12
C LYS A 56 -4.90 -2.86 8.32
N SER A 57 -5.89 -2.03 8.65
CA SER A 57 -6.14 -0.78 7.94
C SER A 57 -5.81 0.43 8.79
N PHE A 58 -5.17 1.42 8.18
CA PHE A 58 -5.06 2.77 8.74
C PHE A 58 -5.91 3.68 7.85
N THR A 59 -7.02 4.14 8.39
CA THR A 59 -7.92 5.05 7.67
C THR A 59 -7.89 6.42 8.32
N PHE A 60 -8.01 7.45 7.51
CA PHE A 60 -7.95 8.81 8.02
C PHE A 60 -8.69 9.75 7.11
N ASP A 61 -9.07 10.92 7.66
CA ASP A 61 -9.57 12.04 6.89
C ASP A 61 -8.43 13.05 6.81
N PRO A 62 -7.95 13.36 5.61
CA PRO A 62 -6.84 14.33 5.47
C PRO A 62 -7.11 15.68 6.12
N LYS A 63 -8.39 16.05 6.21
CA LYS A 63 -8.77 17.33 6.82
C LYS A 63 -8.63 17.35 8.33
N SER A 64 -8.45 16.19 8.95
CA SER A 64 -8.29 16.09 10.40
C SER A 64 -6.89 16.43 10.89
N PHE A 65 -5.95 16.64 9.96
CA PHE A 65 -4.56 16.97 10.29
C PHE A 65 -4.29 18.45 10.08
N ALA A 66 -3.41 19.01 10.91
CA ALA A 66 -3.03 20.42 10.81
C ALA A 66 -2.20 20.71 9.56
N SER A 67 -1.45 19.71 9.09
CA SER A 67 -0.60 19.87 7.91
C SER A 67 -0.38 18.53 7.22
N LYS A 68 0.10 18.57 5.99
CA LYS A 68 0.48 17.37 5.26
C LYS A 68 1.68 16.68 5.90
N VAL A 69 2.60 17.45 6.46
CA VAL A 69 3.76 16.91 7.19
C VAL A 69 3.30 16.07 8.37
N GLU A 70 2.37 16.59 9.17
CA GLU A 70 1.81 15.84 10.29
C GLU A 70 1.14 14.56 9.84
N MET A 71 0.31 14.65 8.80
CA MET A 71 -0.40 13.50 8.26
C MET A 71 0.58 12.41 7.81
N GLU A 72 1.59 12.77 7.03
CA GLU A 72 2.54 11.80 6.50
C GLU A 72 3.45 11.23 7.60
N THR A 73 3.74 12.01 8.62
CA THR A 73 4.49 11.51 9.78
C THR A 73 3.72 10.42 10.50
N VAL A 74 2.43 10.63 10.72
CA VAL A 74 1.56 9.62 11.36
C VAL A 74 1.48 8.36 10.49
N ILE A 75 1.33 8.53 9.19
CA ILE A 75 1.31 7.39 8.26
C ILE A 75 2.62 6.61 8.32
N ALA A 76 3.75 7.31 8.26
CA ALA A 76 5.06 6.67 8.30
C ALA A 76 5.29 5.91 9.60
N ASP A 77 4.85 6.48 10.73
CA ASP A 77 4.94 5.81 12.02
C ASP A 77 4.11 4.52 12.03
N PHE A 78 2.90 4.55 11.46
CA PHE A 78 2.08 3.35 11.33
C PHE A 78 2.79 2.28 10.50
N LEU A 79 3.41 2.66 9.40
CA LEU A 79 4.14 1.73 8.54
C LEU A 79 5.32 1.10 9.30
N ASP A 80 6.07 1.91 10.02
CA ASP A 80 7.22 1.43 10.80
C ASP A 80 6.77 0.45 11.89
N GLU A 81 5.67 0.76 12.57
CA GLU A 81 5.13 -0.08 13.64
C GLU A 81 4.71 -1.46 13.12
N ASN A 82 4.33 -1.54 11.85
CA ASN A 82 3.87 -2.78 11.23
C ASN A 82 4.98 -3.47 10.42
N GLY A 83 6.21 -2.97 10.51
CA GLY A 83 7.34 -3.61 9.85
C GLY A 83 7.27 -3.60 8.33
N VAL A 84 6.69 -2.54 7.76
CA VAL A 84 6.53 -2.44 6.31
C VAL A 84 7.88 -2.25 5.62
N ASP A 85 8.12 -3.04 4.60
CA ASP A 85 9.34 -2.96 3.78
C ASP A 85 9.13 -2.18 2.49
N LEU A 86 7.95 -2.29 1.89
CA LEU A 86 7.61 -1.66 0.61
C LEU A 86 6.21 -1.07 0.66
N VAL A 87 6.04 0.06 -0.01
CA VAL A 87 4.76 0.72 -0.17
C VAL A 87 4.31 0.62 -1.61
N CYS A 88 3.09 0.15 -1.83
CA CYS A 88 2.49 0.05 -3.16
C CYS A 88 1.37 1.08 -3.27
N LEU A 89 1.50 2.03 -4.18
CA LEU A 89 0.44 3.00 -4.45
C LEU A 89 -0.49 2.39 -5.50
N ALA A 90 -1.70 2.05 -5.08
CA ALA A 90 -2.65 1.32 -5.93
C ALA A 90 -3.99 2.06 -5.98
N GLY A 91 -4.02 3.14 -6.75
CA GLY A 91 -5.20 3.98 -6.82
C GLY A 91 -5.32 4.96 -5.66
N TYR A 92 -4.19 5.34 -5.08
CA TYR A 92 -4.15 6.36 -4.03
C TYR A 92 -4.22 7.73 -4.69
N MET A 93 -5.18 8.54 -4.28
CA MET A 93 -5.49 9.80 -4.97
C MET A 93 -4.67 10.98 -4.50
N ARG A 94 -3.85 10.81 -3.48
CA ARG A 94 -3.05 11.89 -2.94
C ARG A 94 -1.60 11.81 -3.38
N ILE A 95 -0.96 12.96 -3.51
CA ILE A 95 0.46 13.03 -3.86
C ILE A 95 1.27 12.82 -2.59
N ILE A 96 2.23 11.91 -2.68
CA ILE A 96 3.18 11.66 -1.59
C ILE A 96 4.24 12.78 -1.63
N SER A 97 4.51 13.37 -0.48
CA SER A 97 5.51 14.43 -0.38
C SER A 97 6.79 13.93 0.31
N ASP A 98 7.76 14.84 0.45
CA ASP A 98 9.09 14.51 0.93
C ASP A 98 9.11 13.87 2.32
N THR A 99 8.15 14.19 3.18
CA THR A 99 8.10 13.63 4.54
C THR A 99 8.02 12.11 4.49
N LEU A 100 7.13 11.57 3.66
CA LEU A 100 6.98 10.13 3.52
C LEU A 100 8.03 9.56 2.58
N LEU A 101 8.32 10.25 1.47
CA LEU A 101 9.31 9.78 0.49
C LEU A 101 10.68 9.58 1.13
N SER A 102 11.12 10.47 2.02
CA SER A 102 12.44 10.35 2.63
C SER A 102 12.55 9.15 3.57
N ARG A 103 11.45 8.78 4.24
CA ARG A 103 11.45 7.65 5.16
C ARG A 103 11.34 6.30 4.43
N TYR A 104 10.82 6.31 3.21
CA TYR A 104 10.66 5.10 2.38
C TYR A 104 11.33 5.26 1.02
N ASP A 105 12.45 5.98 0.99
CA ASP A 105 13.19 6.23 -0.25
C ASP A 105 13.58 4.93 -0.94
N GLY A 106 13.26 4.84 -2.23
CA GLY A 106 13.49 3.63 -3.01
C GLY A 106 12.58 2.46 -2.67
N LYS A 107 11.58 2.67 -1.81
CA LYS A 107 10.69 1.62 -1.33
C LYS A 107 9.22 1.89 -1.64
N ILE A 108 8.95 2.88 -2.50
CA ILE A 108 7.58 3.21 -2.92
C ILE A 108 7.42 2.85 -4.38
N ILE A 109 6.41 2.04 -4.68
CA ILE A 109 6.12 1.55 -6.02
C ILE A 109 4.74 2.05 -6.43
N ASN A 110 4.65 2.64 -7.61
CA ASN A 110 3.35 3.04 -8.16
C ASN A 110 2.86 1.92 -9.08
N ILE A 111 1.81 1.22 -8.66
CA ILE A 111 1.28 0.09 -9.39
C ILE A 111 0.31 0.57 -10.46
N HIS A 112 0.64 0.28 -11.72
CA HIS A 112 -0.22 0.63 -12.82
C HIS A 112 -1.28 -0.46 -12.99
N PRO A 113 -2.58 -0.12 -13.01
CA PRO A 113 -3.64 -1.14 -13.05
C PRO A 113 -3.54 -2.11 -14.23
N SER A 114 -3.08 -1.63 -15.37
CA SER A 114 -2.98 -2.47 -16.56
C SER A 114 -1.92 -3.56 -16.45
N LEU A 115 -1.03 -3.48 -15.46
CA LEU A 115 0.01 -4.50 -15.28
C LEU A 115 -0.46 -5.66 -14.42
N LEU A 116 -1.44 -5.44 -13.55
CA LEU A 116 -1.82 -6.42 -12.54
C LEU A 116 -2.43 -7.71 -13.10
N PRO A 117 -3.37 -7.66 -14.05
CA PRO A 117 -3.96 -8.90 -14.55
C PRO A 117 -3.02 -9.77 -15.37
N ALA A 118 -2.00 -9.20 -15.95
CA ALA A 118 -1.06 -9.91 -16.82
C ALA A 118 0.14 -10.44 -16.06
N PHE A 119 0.12 -10.42 -14.71
CA PHE A 119 1.27 -10.34 -13.94
C PHE A 119 1.77 -11.62 -13.36
N PRO A 120 2.92 -12.07 -13.70
CA PRO A 120 3.57 -13.15 -12.97
C PRO A 120 4.43 -12.58 -11.84
N GLY A 121 3.74 -12.06 -10.82
CA GLY A 121 4.38 -11.79 -9.55
C GLY A 121 5.43 -10.69 -9.55
N ALA A 122 6.59 -11.02 -9.00
CA ALA A 122 7.61 -10.04 -8.66
C ALA A 122 8.14 -9.22 -9.84
N ARG A 123 8.03 -9.75 -11.05
CA ARG A 123 8.58 -9.06 -12.22
C ARG A 123 7.86 -7.78 -12.56
N ALA A 124 6.55 -7.74 -12.40
CA ALA A 124 5.82 -6.52 -12.70
C ALA A 124 5.98 -5.48 -11.60
N VAL A 125 6.29 -5.92 -10.39
CA VAL A 125 6.69 -5.00 -9.32
C VAL A 125 7.98 -4.30 -9.70
N GLU A 126 8.95 -5.02 -10.26
CA GLU A 126 10.19 -4.41 -10.76
C GLU A 126 9.92 -3.39 -11.84
N GLN A 127 9.05 -3.71 -12.79
CA GLN A 127 8.69 -2.78 -13.86
C GLN A 127 8.04 -1.52 -13.32
N ALA A 128 7.24 -1.63 -12.29
CA ALA A 128 6.58 -0.47 -11.69
C ALA A 128 7.56 0.43 -10.95
N MET A 129 8.69 -0.11 -10.50
CA MET A 129 9.72 0.67 -9.82
C MET A 129 10.57 1.50 -10.77
N GLU A 130 10.61 1.14 -12.02
CA GLU A 130 11.36 1.87 -13.01
C GLU A 130 10.61 3.09 -13.51
#